data_dd40fc20874d3ecb23961b08ffc26309
#
_entry.id   dd40fc20874d3ecb23961b08ffc26309
#
_cell.length_a   1.000
_cell.length_b   1.000
_cell.length_c   1.000
_cell.angle_alpha   90.00
_cell.angle_beta   90.00
_cell.angle_gamma   90.00
#
_symmetry.space_group_name_H-M   'P 1'
#
loop_
_entity.id
_entity.type
_entity.pdbx_description
1 polymer ?
#
loop_
_entity_poly.entity_id
_entity_poly.type
_entity_poly.pdbx_seq_one_letter_code
_entity_poly.pdbx_strand_id
1 'polypeptide(L)'
;MAIIKKFRIKSFKNKNSVVEFENISLSYGNRLILDNLNFKINEGQIFGMLGPNGVGKSTIFNLITGLINPNNGKIKITGQNVTGYPIYLRTKKFKLGYVPQYGGFFNDLTLHDNLKAISEIVIKNKVYRSEKVNYLISKFELDNLKDIKAKFLSGGQKKKLVIALSLLGEPKVLLLDECFAALDVLTIKMLQETIVNLQSESKITICICDHQARDLLACVDEAMILSNGKIVAQDTPSNLVNNINAKNAYFGDNFKFN
;
A
#
# COMPACT_ATOMS: atom_id res chain seq x y z
N MET A 1 12.95 -7.44 -16.92
CA MET A 1 11.54 -7.78 -17.18
C MET A 1 11.20 -9.27 -16.98
N ALA A 2 12.10 -10.21 -17.26
CA ALA A 2 11.80 -11.65 -17.18
C ALA A 2 11.65 -12.22 -15.75
N ILE A 3 12.29 -11.63 -14.74
CA ILE A 3 12.30 -12.16 -13.36
C ILE A 3 10.99 -11.88 -12.63
N ILE A 4 10.40 -10.71 -12.82
CA ILE A 4 9.12 -10.33 -12.13
C ILE A 4 7.94 -11.15 -12.67
N LYS A 5 7.92 -11.49 -13.96
CA LYS A 5 6.87 -12.33 -14.58
C LYS A 5 6.86 -13.79 -14.12
N LYS A 6 7.98 -14.37 -13.69
CA LYS A 6 8.12 -15.81 -13.39
C LYS A 6 7.51 -16.26 -12.05
N PHE A 7 7.18 -15.33 -11.13
CA PHE A 7 6.69 -15.66 -9.79
C PHE A 7 5.17 -15.51 -9.59
N ARG A 8 4.38 -15.16 -10.63
CA ARG A 8 3.03 -14.64 -10.45
C ARG A 8 1.89 -15.40 -11.14
N ILE A 9 1.92 -16.72 -11.14
CA ILE A 9 0.70 -17.49 -11.45
C ILE A 9 0.16 -18.04 -10.13
N LYS A 10 -0.46 -17.20 -9.31
CA LYS A 10 -1.26 -17.65 -8.15
C LYS A 10 -2.72 -17.25 -8.38
N SER A 11 -3.58 -18.24 -8.57
CA SER A 11 -5.03 -18.02 -8.53
C SER A 11 -5.42 -17.73 -7.08
N PHE A 12 -5.98 -16.53 -6.84
CA PHE A 12 -6.53 -16.11 -5.54
C PHE A 12 -8.02 -16.44 -5.40
N LYS A 13 -8.61 -17.19 -6.36
CA LYS A 13 -10.05 -17.43 -6.47
C LYS A 13 -10.75 -18.06 -5.25
N ASN A 14 -10.00 -18.63 -4.28
CA ASN A 14 -10.57 -19.26 -3.09
C ASN A 14 -9.91 -18.80 -1.79
N LYS A 15 -9.33 -17.61 -1.72
CA LYS A 15 -8.75 -17.07 -0.50
C LYS A 15 -9.74 -16.23 0.28
N ASN A 16 -9.59 -16.24 1.62
CA ASN A 16 -10.35 -15.36 2.49
C ASN A 16 -10.03 -13.90 2.16
N SER A 17 -11.04 -13.06 2.13
CA SER A 17 -10.85 -11.63 2.01
C SER A 17 -10.29 -11.06 3.31
N VAL A 18 -9.31 -10.16 3.20
CA VAL A 18 -8.72 -9.47 4.35
C VAL A 18 -9.30 -8.08 4.54
N VAL A 19 -9.68 -7.41 3.45
CA VAL A 19 -10.40 -6.12 3.47
C VAL A 19 -11.61 -6.23 2.55
N GLU A 20 -12.76 -5.79 3.04
CA GLU A 20 -14.00 -5.73 2.26
C GLU A 20 -14.69 -4.39 2.43
N PHE A 21 -15.14 -3.83 1.32
CA PHE A 21 -15.99 -2.66 1.24
C PHE A 21 -17.38 -3.09 0.78
N GLU A 22 -18.40 -2.74 1.55
CA GLU A 22 -19.80 -3.06 1.24
C GLU A 22 -20.62 -1.76 1.18
N ASN A 23 -20.99 -1.35 -0.03
CA ASN A 23 -21.84 -0.17 -0.33
C ASN A 23 -21.28 1.13 0.29
N ILE A 24 -19.97 1.33 0.23
CA ILE A 24 -19.30 2.48 0.81
C ILE A 24 -19.57 3.73 -0.01
N SER A 25 -20.14 4.73 0.64
CA SER A 25 -20.29 6.08 0.09
C SER A 25 -19.73 7.13 1.05
N LEU A 26 -19.08 8.15 0.50
CA LEU A 26 -18.50 9.25 1.26
C LEU A 26 -18.63 10.57 0.51
N SER A 27 -19.08 11.59 1.25
CA SER A 27 -19.15 12.98 0.77
C SER A 27 -18.47 13.92 1.75
N TYR A 28 -17.87 14.99 1.24
CA TYR A 28 -17.44 16.15 2.02
C TYR A 28 -18.35 17.34 1.68
N GLY A 29 -19.20 17.73 2.62
CA GLY A 29 -20.29 18.66 2.33
C GLY A 29 -21.17 18.14 1.20
N ASN A 30 -21.35 18.94 0.14
CA ASN A 30 -22.15 18.55 -1.03
C ASN A 30 -21.37 17.79 -2.11
N ARG A 31 -20.06 17.57 -1.90
CA ARG A 31 -19.22 16.90 -2.90
C ARG A 31 -19.15 15.40 -2.60
N LEU A 32 -19.75 14.60 -3.46
CA LEU A 32 -19.61 13.14 -3.43
C LEU A 32 -18.19 12.75 -3.86
N ILE A 33 -17.48 12.00 -3.03
CA ILE A 33 -16.12 11.54 -3.27
C ILE A 33 -16.09 10.07 -3.68
N LEU A 34 -16.86 9.23 -2.96
CA LEU A 34 -16.98 7.80 -3.23
C LEU A 34 -18.46 7.46 -3.30
N ASP A 35 -18.85 6.70 -4.32
CA ASP A 35 -20.23 6.35 -4.62
C ASP A 35 -20.41 4.84 -4.69
N ASN A 36 -21.02 4.28 -3.65
CA ASN A 36 -21.43 2.87 -3.55
C ASN A 36 -20.32 1.87 -3.91
N LEU A 37 -19.12 2.04 -3.33
CA LEU A 37 -17.98 1.17 -3.59
C LEU A 37 -18.19 -0.22 -2.97
N ASN A 38 -17.96 -1.24 -3.79
CA ASN A 38 -17.99 -2.65 -3.41
C ASN A 38 -16.76 -3.34 -3.97
N PHE A 39 -15.84 -3.80 -3.12
CA PHE A 39 -14.66 -4.58 -3.52
C PHE A 39 -14.09 -5.38 -2.37
N LYS A 40 -13.22 -6.34 -2.70
CA LYS A 40 -12.51 -7.19 -1.73
C LYS A 40 -11.05 -7.26 -2.08
N ILE A 41 -10.19 -7.34 -1.04
CA ILE A 41 -8.76 -7.61 -1.16
C ILE A 41 -8.51 -8.95 -0.48
N ASN A 42 -7.89 -9.89 -1.17
CA ASN A 42 -7.64 -11.24 -0.66
C ASN A 42 -6.35 -11.32 0.15
N GLU A 43 -6.29 -12.27 1.09
CA GLU A 43 -5.12 -12.50 1.91
C GLU A 43 -3.88 -12.87 1.08
N GLY A 44 -2.75 -12.21 1.35
CA GLY A 44 -1.49 -12.41 0.66
C GLY A 44 -1.48 -11.95 -0.81
N GLN A 45 -2.41 -11.08 -1.21
CA GLN A 45 -2.47 -10.45 -2.53
C GLN A 45 -1.70 -9.14 -2.53
N ILE A 46 -1.11 -8.78 -3.67
CA ILE A 46 -0.72 -7.39 -3.94
C ILE A 46 -1.82 -6.78 -4.80
N PHE A 47 -2.57 -5.85 -4.22
CA PHE A 47 -3.71 -5.21 -4.85
C PHE A 47 -3.40 -3.76 -5.22
N GLY A 48 -3.70 -3.37 -6.44
CA GLY A 48 -3.46 -2.03 -6.96
C GLY A 48 -4.72 -1.16 -7.05
N MET A 49 -4.57 0.13 -6.81
CA MET A 49 -5.62 1.13 -7.06
C MET A 49 -5.09 2.21 -7.98
N LEU A 50 -5.70 2.34 -9.15
CA LEU A 50 -5.39 3.32 -10.18
C LEU A 50 -6.53 4.34 -10.34
N GLY A 51 -6.21 5.48 -10.88
CA GLY A 51 -7.17 6.53 -11.19
C GLY A 51 -6.54 7.92 -11.14
N PRO A 52 -7.20 8.94 -11.68
CA PRO A 52 -6.72 10.31 -11.67
C PRO A 52 -6.44 10.85 -10.25
N ASN A 53 -5.65 11.92 -10.16
CA ASN A 53 -5.44 12.60 -8.88
C ASN A 53 -6.77 13.16 -8.35
N GLY A 54 -6.99 13.05 -7.04
CA GLY A 54 -8.20 13.56 -6.40
C GLY A 54 -9.45 12.68 -6.58
N VAL A 55 -9.36 11.49 -7.21
CA VAL A 55 -10.52 10.58 -7.43
C VAL A 55 -10.96 9.83 -6.19
N GLY A 56 -10.18 9.87 -5.09
CA GLY A 56 -10.53 9.21 -3.83
C GLY A 56 -9.64 8.01 -3.43
N LYS A 57 -8.50 7.77 -4.10
CA LYS A 57 -7.59 6.65 -3.76
C LYS A 57 -7.08 6.73 -2.31
N SER A 58 -6.44 7.83 -1.92
CA SER A 58 -5.98 8.03 -0.52
C SER A 58 -7.14 8.09 0.47
N THR A 59 -8.34 8.51 0.01
CA THR A 59 -9.57 8.47 0.82
C THR A 59 -9.94 7.03 1.18
N ILE A 60 -9.80 6.07 0.26
CA ILE A 60 -10.02 4.65 0.54
C ILE A 60 -9.03 4.17 1.60
N PHE A 61 -7.75 4.55 1.55
CA PHE A 61 -6.78 4.21 2.59
C PHE A 61 -7.13 4.83 3.94
N ASN A 62 -7.60 6.08 3.96
CA ASN A 62 -8.08 6.72 5.18
C ASN A 62 -9.31 6.00 5.78
N LEU A 63 -10.17 5.46 4.93
CA LEU A 63 -11.29 4.61 5.36
C LEU A 63 -10.82 3.25 5.90
N ILE A 64 -9.84 2.59 5.26
CA ILE A 64 -9.28 1.31 5.74
C ILE A 64 -8.57 1.51 7.08
N THR A 65 -7.78 2.59 7.21
CA THR A 65 -7.06 2.88 8.46
C THR A 65 -7.96 3.35 9.60
N GLY A 66 -9.15 3.89 9.28
CA GLY A 66 -10.08 4.46 10.28
C GLY A 66 -9.73 5.88 10.68
N LEU A 67 -8.97 6.60 9.85
CA LEU A 67 -8.76 8.04 9.98
C LEU A 67 -10.05 8.82 9.70
N ILE A 68 -10.88 8.29 8.80
CA ILE A 68 -12.22 8.80 8.50
C ILE A 68 -13.22 7.67 8.47
N ASN A 69 -14.49 8.00 8.66
CA ASN A 69 -15.61 7.07 8.54
C ASN A 69 -16.42 7.35 7.29
N PRO A 70 -17.01 6.33 6.63
CA PRO A 70 -17.91 6.54 5.51
C PRO A 70 -19.25 7.12 5.99
N ASN A 71 -19.99 7.78 5.09
CA ASN A 71 -21.39 8.18 5.38
C ASN A 71 -22.32 6.96 5.37
N ASN A 72 -22.07 6.02 4.44
CA ASN A 72 -22.87 4.79 4.31
C ASN A 72 -21.96 3.59 4.04
N GLY A 73 -22.49 2.40 4.32
CA GLY A 73 -21.85 1.13 4.05
C GLY A 73 -21.05 0.57 5.22
N LYS A 74 -20.34 -0.53 4.97
CA LYS A 74 -19.56 -1.25 5.98
C LYS A 74 -18.18 -1.57 5.47
N ILE A 75 -17.17 -1.42 6.34
CA ILE A 75 -15.79 -1.85 6.11
C ILE A 75 -15.55 -3.04 7.00
N LYS A 76 -15.10 -4.15 6.40
CA LYS A 76 -14.70 -5.33 7.15
C LYS A 76 -13.20 -5.57 7.00
N ILE A 77 -12.55 -6.00 8.09
CA ILE A 77 -11.17 -6.48 8.09
C ILE A 77 -11.18 -7.87 8.70
N THR A 78 -10.67 -8.85 7.95
CA THR A 78 -10.72 -10.29 8.33
C THR A 78 -12.12 -10.74 8.76
N GLY A 79 -13.15 -10.35 7.99
CA GLY A 79 -14.56 -10.66 8.23
C GLY A 79 -15.25 -9.84 9.33
N GLN A 80 -14.50 -9.08 10.15
CA GLN A 80 -15.07 -8.29 11.23
C GLN A 80 -15.42 -6.87 10.74
N ASN A 81 -16.64 -6.40 11.03
CA ASN A 81 -17.04 -5.01 10.76
C ASN A 81 -16.23 -4.05 11.67
N VAL A 82 -15.48 -3.16 11.05
CA VAL A 82 -14.60 -2.20 11.71
C VAL A 82 -14.98 -0.75 11.43
N THR A 83 -16.11 -0.49 10.80
CA THR A 83 -16.50 0.84 10.29
C THR A 83 -16.35 1.94 11.34
N GLY A 84 -16.76 1.71 12.59
CA GLY A 84 -16.62 2.66 13.70
C GLY A 84 -15.33 2.50 14.51
N TYR A 85 -14.39 1.63 14.13
CA TYR A 85 -13.16 1.43 14.89
C TYR A 85 -12.13 2.53 14.58
N PRO A 86 -11.59 3.20 15.61
CA PRO A 86 -10.53 4.19 15.41
C PRO A 86 -9.21 3.52 14.97
N ILE A 87 -8.32 4.32 14.37
CA ILE A 87 -7.06 3.88 13.78
C ILE A 87 -6.21 3.01 14.74
N TYR A 88 -6.09 3.38 16.03
CA TYR A 88 -5.25 2.64 16.96
C TYR A 88 -5.77 1.22 17.23
N LEU A 89 -7.08 0.99 17.19
CA LEU A 89 -7.66 -0.35 17.29
C LEU A 89 -7.41 -1.16 16.02
N ARG A 90 -7.55 -0.54 14.85
CA ARG A 90 -7.31 -1.24 13.58
C ARG A 90 -5.85 -1.60 13.43
N THR A 91 -4.92 -0.70 13.73
CA THR A 91 -3.48 -0.99 13.66
C THR A 91 -3.06 -2.07 14.65
N LYS A 92 -3.52 -2.00 15.90
CA LYS A 92 -3.14 -2.97 16.94
C LYS A 92 -3.78 -4.34 16.73
N LYS A 93 -5.10 -4.39 16.46
CA LYS A 93 -5.87 -5.65 16.40
C LYS A 93 -5.69 -6.37 15.07
N PHE A 94 -5.69 -5.62 13.95
CA PHE A 94 -5.64 -6.20 12.61
C PHE A 94 -4.27 -6.08 11.95
N LYS A 95 -3.29 -5.56 12.68
CA LYS A 95 -1.92 -5.43 12.18
C LYS A 95 -1.86 -4.68 10.85
N LEU A 96 -2.48 -3.49 10.81
CA LEU A 96 -2.38 -2.60 9.64
C LEU A 96 -1.09 -1.78 9.70
N GLY A 97 -0.31 -1.79 8.62
CA GLY A 97 0.77 -0.86 8.36
C GLY A 97 0.35 0.17 7.30
N TYR A 98 0.80 1.41 7.44
CA TYR A 98 0.53 2.46 6.47
C TYR A 98 1.78 3.25 6.16
N VAL A 99 2.09 3.37 4.89
CA VAL A 99 3.16 4.20 4.34
C VAL A 99 2.51 5.38 3.61
N PRO A 100 2.56 6.59 4.17
CA PRO A 100 1.95 7.76 3.56
C PRO A 100 2.73 8.24 2.33
N GLN A 101 2.09 9.04 1.50
CA GLN A 101 2.71 9.69 0.34
C GLN A 101 3.93 10.53 0.76
N TYR A 102 3.79 11.32 1.83
CA TYR A 102 4.83 12.18 2.38
C TYR A 102 5.06 11.93 3.86
N GLY A 103 6.28 12.14 4.31
CA GLY A 103 6.64 12.04 5.73
C GLY A 103 6.71 10.60 6.23
N GLY A 104 6.18 10.36 7.44
CA GLY A 104 6.23 9.05 8.09
C GLY A 104 7.53 8.78 8.84
N PHE A 105 8.40 9.79 9.01
CA PHE A 105 9.66 9.73 9.75
C PHE A 105 10.02 11.09 10.39
N PHE A 106 10.93 11.07 11.35
CA PHE A 106 11.45 12.26 12.00
C PHE A 106 12.65 12.80 11.24
N ASN A 107 12.52 14.00 10.68
CA ASN A 107 13.52 14.61 9.79
C ASN A 107 14.90 14.79 10.43
N ASP A 108 14.95 15.19 11.71
CA ASP A 108 16.17 15.53 12.42
C ASP A 108 16.82 14.35 13.17
N LEU A 109 16.14 13.21 13.23
CA LEU A 109 16.73 11.97 13.72
C LEU A 109 17.51 11.27 12.62
N THR A 110 18.52 10.50 13.02
CA THR A 110 19.23 9.61 12.09
C THR A 110 18.31 8.52 11.59
N LEU A 111 18.69 7.82 10.52
CA LEU A 111 17.98 6.66 10.03
C LEU A 111 17.79 5.61 11.14
N HIS A 112 18.88 5.29 11.85
CA HIS A 112 18.86 4.34 12.97
C HIS A 112 17.94 4.81 14.10
N ASP A 113 18.02 6.09 14.50
CA ASP A 113 17.21 6.62 15.60
C ASP A 113 15.73 6.65 15.25
N ASN A 114 15.38 6.89 13.99
CA ASN A 114 13.99 6.73 13.51
C ASN A 114 13.46 5.33 13.77
N LEU A 115 14.19 4.29 13.33
CA LEU A 115 13.81 2.90 13.53
C LEU A 115 13.77 2.53 15.02
N LYS A 116 14.78 2.97 15.79
CA LYS A 116 14.84 2.74 17.23
C LYS A 116 13.64 3.35 17.95
N ALA A 117 13.33 4.63 17.71
CA ALA A 117 12.22 5.33 18.38
C ALA A 117 10.88 4.62 18.14
N ILE A 118 10.56 4.26 16.88
CA ILE A 118 9.30 3.56 16.58
C ILE A 118 9.32 2.13 17.14
N SER A 119 10.46 1.43 17.10
CA SER A 119 10.59 0.08 17.65
C SER A 119 10.32 0.04 19.16
N GLU A 120 10.70 1.10 19.90
CA GLU A 120 10.42 1.23 21.34
C GLU A 120 8.93 1.31 21.66
N ILE A 121 8.14 1.87 20.75
CA ILE A 121 6.69 1.98 20.89
C ILE A 121 6.01 0.63 20.58
N VAL A 122 6.45 -0.06 19.51
CA VAL A 122 5.72 -1.21 18.96
C VAL A 122 6.26 -2.57 19.45
N ILE A 123 7.52 -2.66 19.89
CA ILE A 123 8.17 -3.90 20.31
C ILE A 123 8.56 -3.83 21.79
N LYS A 124 7.94 -4.65 22.63
CA LYS A 124 8.20 -4.67 24.07
C LYS A 124 9.55 -5.30 24.45
N ASN A 125 9.91 -6.42 23.79
CA ASN A 125 11.15 -7.15 24.08
C ASN A 125 12.37 -6.38 23.53
N LYS A 126 13.29 -5.98 24.40
CA LYS A 126 14.45 -5.16 24.08
C LYS A 126 15.44 -5.86 23.14
N VAL A 127 15.68 -7.16 23.34
CA VAL A 127 16.62 -7.94 22.50
C VAL A 127 16.03 -8.08 21.09
N TYR A 128 14.80 -8.56 20.98
CA TYR A 128 14.10 -8.68 19.70
C TYR A 128 14.00 -7.35 18.95
N ARG A 129 13.81 -6.24 19.68
CA ARG A 129 13.77 -4.88 19.10
C ARG A 129 15.08 -4.56 18.37
N SER A 130 16.22 -4.78 19.02
CA SER A 130 17.53 -4.50 18.42
C SER A 130 17.79 -5.38 17.20
N GLU A 131 17.50 -6.67 17.31
CA GLU A 131 17.61 -7.62 16.19
C GLU A 131 16.74 -7.21 15.01
N LYS A 132 15.47 -6.83 15.27
CA LYS A 132 14.52 -6.42 14.23
C LYS A 132 14.96 -5.14 13.53
N VAL A 133 15.46 -4.15 14.26
CA VAL A 133 15.98 -2.91 13.68
C VAL A 133 17.18 -3.20 12.77
N ASN A 134 18.16 -3.97 13.25
CA ASN A 134 19.32 -4.33 12.44
C ASN A 134 18.94 -5.16 11.21
N TYR A 135 18.04 -6.12 11.36
CA TYR A 135 17.50 -6.90 10.24
C TYR A 135 16.86 -6.02 9.17
N LEU A 136 16.02 -5.06 9.56
CA LEU A 136 15.37 -4.17 8.59
C LEU A 136 16.36 -3.23 7.91
N ILE A 137 17.33 -2.71 8.62
CA ILE A 137 18.38 -1.87 8.04
C ILE A 137 19.13 -2.66 6.95
N SER A 138 19.56 -3.87 7.26
CA SER A 138 20.26 -4.73 6.31
C SER A 138 19.37 -5.18 5.15
N LYS A 139 18.12 -5.60 5.43
CA LYS A 139 17.15 -6.01 4.40
C LYS A 139 16.88 -4.94 3.35
N PHE A 140 16.88 -3.68 3.76
CA PHE A 140 16.68 -2.54 2.85
C PHE A 140 17.97 -1.92 2.33
N GLU A 141 19.13 -2.53 2.62
CA GLU A 141 20.46 -2.04 2.20
C GLU A 141 20.72 -0.59 2.67
N LEU A 142 20.42 -0.32 3.93
CA LEU A 142 20.55 0.99 4.56
C LEU A 142 21.74 1.08 5.54
N ASP A 143 22.60 0.06 5.58
CA ASP A 143 23.69 -0.06 6.57
C ASP A 143 24.64 1.15 6.59
N ASN A 144 25.02 1.64 5.43
CA ASN A 144 25.94 2.78 5.28
C ASN A 144 25.28 4.13 5.57
N LEU A 145 23.97 4.14 5.88
CA LEU A 145 23.18 5.36 6.09
C LEU A 145 22.68 5.50 7.53
N LYS A 146 23.08 4.60 8.42
CA LYS A 146 22.59 4.51 9.82
C LYS A 146 22.65 5.84 10.56
N ASP A 147 23.77 6.56 10.40
CA ASP A 147 24.06 7.79 11.14
C ASP A 147 23.65 9.05 10.36
N ILE A 148 23.09 8.89 9.17
CA ILE A 148 22.63 10.02 8.34
C ILE A 148 21.25 10.46 8.82
N LYS A 149 21.07 11.77 9.07
CA LYS A 149 19.75 12.33 9.38
C LYS A 149 18.79 12.12 8.23
N ALA A 150 17.54 11.73 8.53
CA ALA A 150 16.54 11.35 7.54
C ALA A 150 16.25 12.46 6.52
N LYS A 151 16.38 13.73 6.88
CA LYS A 151 16.22 14.86 5.94
C LYS A 151 17.22 14.85 4.79
N PHE A 152 18.42 14.29 4.99
CA PHE A 152 19.49 14.23 3.97
C PHE A 152 19.44 12.97 3.09
N LEU A 153 18.56 12.03 3.38
CA LEU A 153 18.35 10.85 2.55
C LEU A 153 17.74 11.23 1.19
N SER A 154 18.11 10.47 0.14
CA SER A 154 17.45 10.59 -1.17
C SER A 154 15.96 10.16 -1.11
N GLY A 155 15.17 10.47 -2.14
CA GLY A 155 13.76 10.08 -2.20
C GLY A 155 13.56 8.57 -2.04
N GLY A 156 14.34 7.75 -2.74
CA GLY A 156 14.31 6.29 -2.64
C GLY A 156 14.73 5.77 -1.27
N GLN A 157 15.78 6.36 -0.67
CA GLN A 157 16.22 6.01 0.69
C GLN A 157 15.16 6.36 1.73
N LYS A 158 14.48 7.51 1.59
CA LYS A 158 13.32 7.87 2.44
C LYS A 158 12.18 6.88 2.31
N LYS A 159 11.84 6.44 1.09
CA LYS A 159 10.81 5.41 0.89
C LYS A 159 11.20 4.07 1.53
N LYS A 160 12.45 3.62 1.37
CA LYS A 160 12.97 2.43 2.07
C LYS A 160 12.82 2.57 3.60
N LEU A 161 13.22 3.71 4.17
CA LEU A 161 13.09 3.97 5.60
C LEU A 161 11.62 3.88 6.07
N VAL A 162 10.68 4.55 5.40
CA VAL A 162 9.27 4.55 5.81
C VAL A 162 8.65 3.15 5.71
N ILE A 163 9.00 2.37 4.67
CA ILE A 163 8.57 0.98 4.56
C ILE A 163 9.17 0.16 5.72
N ALA A 164 10.46 0.30 6.02
CA ALA A 164 11.10 -0.38 7.14
C ALA A 164 10.42 -0.04 8.48
N LEU A 165 10.10 1.24 8.72
CA LEU A 165 9.36 1.70 9.90
C LEU A 165 7.98 1.01 10.00
N SER A 166 7.25 0.91 8.90
CA SER A 166 5.93 0.27 8.87
C SER A 166 5.99 -1.25 9.16
N LEU A 167 7.12 -1.90 8.88
CA LEU A 167 7.34 -3.32 9.12
C LEU A 167 7.75 -3.66 10.56
N LEU A 168 8.10 -2.69 11.39
CA LEU A 168 8.40 -2.90 12.81
C LEU A 168 7.19 -3.47 13.57
N GLY A 169 5.97 -3.08 13.19
CA GLY A 169 4.72 -3.57 13.76
C GLY A 169 4.27 -4.95 13.25
N GLU A 170 5.04 -5.58 12.37
CA GLU A 170 4.71 -6.87 11.72
C GLU A 170 3.30 -6.87 11.10
N PRO A 171 3.04 -5.98 10.15
CA PRO A 171 1.72 -5.84 9.58
C PRO A 171 1.30 -7.09 8.81
N LYS A 172 0.01 -7.43 8.88
CA LYS A 172 -0.63 -8.42 8.00
C LYS A 172 -1.15 -7.76 6.72
N VAL A 173 -1.50 -6.48 6.81
CA VAL A 173 -1.92 -5.65 5.68
C VAL A 173 -1.06 -4.41 5.66
N LEU A 174 -0.42 -4.12 4.53
CA LEU A 174 0.43 -2.96 4.31
C LEU A 174 -0.19 -2.08 3.21
N LEU A 175 -0.47 -0.84 3.54
CA LEU A 175 -1.01 0.16 2.62
C LEU A 175 0.13 1.09 2.19
N LEU A 176 0.36 1.23 0.88
CA LEU A 176 1.40 2.06 0.28
C LEU A 176 0.76 3.17 -0.58
N ASP A 177 0.84 4.40 -0.10
CA ASP A 177 0.25 5.56 -0.77
C ASP A 177 1.30 6.27 -1.63
N GLU A 178 1.10 6.26 -2.97
CA GLU A 178 1.96 6.85 -3.99
C GLU A 178 3.46 6.53 -3.77
N CYS A 179 3.77 5.24 -3.65
CA CYS A 179 5.13 4.81 -3.31
C CYS A 179 6.14 4.94 -4.47
N PHE A 180 5.68 5.06 -5.72
CA PHE A 180 6.54 5.22 -6.90
C PHE A 180 6.72 6.69 -7.32
N ALA A 181 5.94 7.61 -6.76
CA ALA A 181 5.96 9.01 -7.15
C ALA A 181 7.33 9.68 -6.95
N ALA A 182 7.77 10.44 -7.94
CA ALA A 182 9.01 11.23 -7.93
C ALA A 182 10.30 10.41 -7.71
N LEU A 183 10.34 9.16 -8.17
CA LEU A 183 11.50 8.28 -8.12
C LEU A 183 12.04 8.01 -9.52
N ASP A 184 13.35 7.72 -9.61
CA ASP A 184 13.98 7.27 -10.84
C ASP A 184 13.63 5.81 -11.16
N VAL A 185 13.84 5.41 -12.41
CA VAL A 185 13.46 4.07 -12.92
C VAL A 185 14.13 2.93 -12.15
N LEU A 186 15.39 3.09 -11.72
CA LEU A 186 16.11 2.04 -10.99
C LEU A 186 15.54 1.89 -9.58
N THR A 187 15.27 3.00 -8.91
CA THR A 187 14.65 3.01 -7.58
C THR A 187 13.24 2.40 -7.64
N ILE A 188 12.43 2.70 -8.67
CA ILE A 188 11.11 2.07 -8.86
C ILE A 188 11.23 0.55 -8.98
N LYS A 189 12.12 0.05 -9.84
CA LYS A 189 12.33 -1.40 -10.01
C LYS A 189 12.71 -2.09 -8.70
N MET A 190 13.65 -1.50 -7.97
CA MET A 190 14.08 -2.02 -6.67
C MET A 190 12.91 -2.06 -5.67
N LEU A 191 12.07 -1.02 -5.62
CA LEU A 191 10.88 -1.02 -4.76
C LEU A 191 9.84 -2.06 -5.19
N GLN A 192 9.62 -2.24 -6.49
CA GLN A 192 8.75 -3.30 -7.01
C GLN A 192 9.24 -4.68 -6.56
N GLU A 193 10.54 -4.97 -6.69
CA GLU A 193 11.16 -6.22 -6.23
C GLU A 193 11.01 -6.38 -4.71
N THR A 194 11.26 -5.32 -3.95
CA THR A 194 11.09 -5.30 -2.48
C THR A 194 9.64 -5.64 -2.10
N ILE A 195 8.65 -5.02 -2.73
CA ILE A 195 7.23 -5.25 -2.48
C ILE A 195 6.85 -6.71 -2.78
N VAL A 196 7.31 -7.23 -3.92
CA VAL A 196 7.07 -8.63 -4.31
C VAL A 196 7.71 -9.60 -3.33
N ASN A 197 8.94 -9.34 -2.90
CA ASN A 197 9.65 -10.16 -1.92
C ASN A 197 8.97 -10.12 -0.55
N LEU A 198 8.53 -8.96 -0.08
CA LEU A 198 7.77 -8.85 1.18
C LEU A 198 6.49 -9.70 1.15
N GLN A 199 5.75 -9.66 0.05
CA GLN A 199 4.54 -10.47 -0.10
C GLN A 199 4.87 -11.97 -0.14
N SER A 200 5.88 -12.38 -0.91
CA SER A 200 6.21 -13.80 -1.11
C SER A 200 6.80 -14.45 0.14
N GLU A 201 7.70 -13.76 0.85
CA GLU A 201 8.39 -14.26 2.03
C GLU A 201 7.51 -14.21 3.29
N SER A 202 6.85 -13.07 3.52
CA SER A 202 6.11 -12.80 4.76
C SER A 202 4.60 -12.99 4.63
N LYS A 203 4.09 -13.30 3.42
CA LYS A 203 2.66 -13.44 3.11
C LYS A 203 1.81 -12.22 3.49
N ILE A 204 2.45 -11.06 3.55
CA ILE A 204 1.77 -9.79 3.82
C ILE A 204 0.83 -9.46 2.65
N THR A 205 -0.40 -9.06 2.95
CA THR A 205 -1.28 -8.46 1.95
C THR A 205 -0.85 -7.02 1.73
N ILE A 206 -0.60 -6.63 0.49
CA ILE A 206 -0.11 -5.28 0.17
C ILE A 206 -1.14 -4.60 -0.72
N CYS A 207 -1.51 -3.38 -0.35
CA CYS A 207 -2.38 -2.53 -1.14
C CYS A 207 -1.62 -1.28 -1.56
N ILE A 208 -1.55 -1.01 -2.86
CA ILE A 208 -0.80 0.11 -3.43
C ILE A 208 -1.78 1.03 -4.13
N CYS A 209 -1.78 2.31 -3.81
CA CYS A 209 -2.39 3.29 -4.68
C CYS A 209 -1.30 4.15 -5.33
N ASP A 210 -1.39 4.33 -6.63
CA ASP A 210 -0.48 5.17 -7.40
C ASP A 210 -1.17 5.65 -8.68
N HIS A 211 -0.63 6.70 -9.29
CA HIS A 211 -1.06 7.20 -10.58
C HIS A 211 -0.14 6.74 -11.73
N GLN A 212 1.02 6.13 -11.40
CA GLN A 212 1.97 5.56 -12.37
C GLN A 212 1.51 4.16 -12.78
N ALA A 213 0.60 4.08 -13.75
CA ALA A 213 -0.07 2.85 -14.13
C ALA A 213 0.89 1.70 -14.49
N ARG A 214 1.94 1.99 -15.31
CA ARG A 214 2.89 0.96 -15.75
C ARG A 214 3.65 0.35 -14.58
N ASP A 215 4.11 1.20 -13.67
CA ASP A 215 4.92 0.77 -12.54
C ASP A 215 4.07 -0.02 -11.54
N LEU A 216 2.84 0.44 -11.26
CA LEU A 216 1.93 -0.28 -10.39
C LEU A 216 1.53 -1.64 -10.99
N LEU A 217 1.08 -1.68 -12.25
CA LEU A 217 0.63 -2.91 -12.89
C LEU A 217 1.75 -3.96 -13.03
N ALA A 218 3.02 -3.54 -13.09
CA ALA A 218 4.16 -4.46 -13.16
C ALA A 218 4.34 -5.29 -11.88
N CYS A 219 3.80 -4.80 -10.74
CA CYS A 219 4.02 -5.44 -9.44
C CYS A 219 2.77 -5.91 -8.70
N VAL A 220 1.55 -5.77 -9.22
CA VAL A 220 0.31 -6.22 -8.57
C VAL A 220 -0.25 -7.52 -9.16
N ASP A 221 -1.02 -8.25 -8.36
CA ASP A 221 -1.74 -9.45 -8.80
C ASP A 221 -3.08 -9.08 -9.44
N GLU A 222 -3.73 -8.05 -8.93
CA GLU A 222 -5.01 -7.51 -9.36
C GLU A 222 -5.03 -6.01 -9.11
N ALA A 223 -5.75 -5.25 -9.91
CA ALA A 223 -5.94 -3.84 -9.67
C ALA A 223 -7.37 -3.40 -9.99
N MET A 224 -7.78 -2.29 -9.37
CA MET A 224 -9.01 -1.60 -9.73
C MET A 224 -8.71 -0.20 -10.25
N ILE A 225 -9.60 0.28 -11.11
CA ILE A 225 -9.56 1.64 -11.65
C ILE A 225 -10.74 2.42 -11.09
N LEU A 226 -10.42 3.52 -10.42
CA LEU A 226 -11.40 4.48 -9.94
C LEU A 226 -11.55 5.63 -10.93
N SER A 227 -12.80 6.00 -11.21
CA SER A 227 -13.16 7.20 -11.95
C SER A 227 -14.47 7.76 -11.40
N ASN A 228 -14.51 9.08 -11.18
CA ASN A 228 -15.69 9.78 -10.64
C ASN A 228 -16.28 9.11 -9.37
N GLY A 229 -15.41 8.69 -8.46
CA GLY A 229 -15.82 8.07 -7.20
C GLY A 229 -16.36 6.65 -7.30
N LYS A 230 -16.27 5.99 -8.48
CA LYS A 230 -16.75 4.62 -8.73
C LYS A 230 -15.62 3.72 -9.22
N ILE A 231 -15.77 2.42 -8.99
CA ILE A 231 -14.91 1.40 -9.60
C ILE A 231 -15.45 1.15 -11.01
N VAL A 232 -14.64 1.45 -12.04
CA VAL A 232 -15.01 1.27 -13.44
C VAL A 232 -14.52 -0.06 -14.02
N ALA A 233 -13.46 -0.61 -13.45
CA ALA A 233 -12.94 -1.93 -13.80
C ALA A 233 -12.09 -2.48 -12.64
N GLN A 234 -12.11 -3.81 -12.45
CA GLN A 234 -11.25 -4.54 -11.51
C GLN A 234 -10.92 -5.90 -12.10
N ASP A 235 -9.63 -6.17 -12.29
CA ASP A 235 -9.14 -7.45 -12.85
C ASP A 235 -7.60 -7.55 -12.70
N THR A 236 -7.04 -8.64 -13.22
CA THR A 236 -5.58 -8.78 -13.40
C THR A 236 -5.03 -7.71 -14.33
N PRO A 237 -3.74 -7.33 -14.21
CA PRO A 237 -3.12 -6.34 -15.08
C PRO A 237 -3.35 -6.57 -16.57
N SER A 238 -3.21 -7.81 -17.04
CA SER A 238 -3.37 -8.18 -18.45
C SER A 238 -4.79 -7.96 -18.97
N ASN A 239 -5.79 -8.23 -18.13
CA ASN A 239 -7.19 -8.03 -18.50
C ASN A 239 -7.58 -6.56 -18.43
N LEU A 240 -7.09 -5.82 -17.41
CA LEU A 240 -7.39 -4.39 -17.25
C LEU A 240 -6.94 -3.56 -18.43
N VAL A 241 -5.74 -3.79 -18.96
CA VAL A 241 -5.22 -3.01 -20.10
C VAL A 241 -6.00 -3.24 -21.38
N ASN A 242 -6.77 -4.33 -21.47
CA ASN A 242 -7.65 -4.65 -22.60
C ASN A 242 -9.12 -4.26 -22.33
N ASN A 243 -9.45 -3.90 -21.12
CA ASN A 243 -10.82 -3.54 -20.74
C ASN A 243 -11.24 -2.19 -21.33
N ILE A 244 -12.35 -2.13 -22.05
CA ILE A 244 -12.81 -0.93 -22.74
C ILE A 244 -13.14 0.21 -21.75
N ASN A 245 -13.74 -0.09 -20.59
CA ASN A 245 -14.08 0.89 -19.57
C ASN A 245 -12.80 1.46 -18.93
N ALA A 246 -11.79 0.61 -18.70
CA ALA A 246 -10.50 1.01 -18.20
C ALA A 246 -9.74 1.93 -19.16
N LYS A 247 -9.77 1.62 -20.46
CA LYS A 247 -9.19 2.47 -21.51
C LYS A 247 -9.88 3.83 -21.56
N ASN A 248 -11.19 3.85 -21.64
CA ASN A 248 -11.96 5.10 -21.73
C ASN A 248 -11.82 5.98 -20.49
N ALA A 249 -11.74 5.37 -19.28
CA ALA A 249 -11.72 6.12 -18.02
C ALA A 249 -10.32 6.56 -17.59
N TYR A 250 -9.24 5.87 -18.03
CA TYR A 250 -7.93 6.09 -17.44
C TYR A 250 -6.74 5.89 -18.39
N PHE A 251 -6.66 4.76 -19.12
CA PHE A 251 -5.46 4.43 -19.89
C PHE A 251 -5.34 5.18 -21.22
N GLY A 252 -6.48 5.48 -21.87
CA GLY A 252 -6.51 5.91 -23.27
C GLY A 252 -6.20 4.75 -24.25
N ASP A 253 -6.46 4.99 -25.54
CA ASP A 253 -6.37 3.94 -26.58
C ASP A 253 -4.94 3.47 -26.86
N ASN A 254 -3.95 4.35 -26.64
CA ASN A 254 -2.54 4.11 -26.97
C ASN A 254 -1.73 3.49 -25.80
N PHE A 255 -2.36 3.17 -24.68
CA PHE A 255 -1.64 2.60 -23.55
C PHE A 255 -1.16 1.18 -23.86
N LYS A 256 0.16 1.00 -23.84
CA LYS A 256 0.81 -0.32 -24.01
C LYS A 256 1.42 -0.76 -22.69
N PHE A 257 1.09 -1.96 -22.29
CA PHE A 257 1.67 -2.66 -21.12
C PHE A 257 2.34 -3.93 -21.67
N ASN A 258 3.67 -3.85 -21.79
CA ASN A 258 4.51 -4.95 -22.30
C ASN A 258 5.28 -5.62 -21.17
#